data_78422f01ba86d7bb998a9c3f0cb51c78
#
_entry.id   78422f01ba86d7bb998a9c3f0cb51c78
#
_cell.length_a   1.000
_cell.length_b   1.000
_cell.length_c   1.000
_cell.angle_alpha   90.00
_cell.angle_beta   90.00
_cell.angle_gamma   90.00
#
_symmetry.space_group_name_H-M   'P 1'
#
loop_
_entity.id
_entity.type
_entity.pdbx_description
1 polymer ?
#
loop_
_entity_poly.entity_id
_entity_poly.type
_entity_poly.pdbx_seq_one_letter_code
_entity_poly.pdbx_strand_id
1 'polypeptide(L)'
;MEILNEDATKTVSRTPKSGMSLGGKILIAATGGVGIGLSIVCASFVAPAFRRICLPYVPATSEQIQNVLSFLPKNAAGKLLDIGSGDGRIVVAAAQHHKALKTDGVELNPWLVYYSRLAALRNGVSKQTRFFRRDLWKFDIKDYDFVVIFGVEQMMQDLEHKLIAECPHNTKIIACRFPLPNLQHVKIIEDGVNTVWFYDLNKS
;
A
#
# COMPACT_ATOMS: atom_id res chain seq x y z
N MET A 1 -22.78 -80.66 -49.48
CA MET A 1 -23.60 -79.88 -48.50
C MET A 1 -22.61 -79.16 -47.64
N GLU A 2 -22.30 -77.99 -48.06
CA GLU A 2 -21.12 -77.19 -47.61
C GLU A 2 -21.58 -76.14 -46.57
N ILE A 3 -20.95 -76.15 -45.44
CA ILE A 3 -21.19 -75.14 -44.39
C ILE A 3 -20.04 -74.16 -44.38
N LEU A 4 -20.29 -72.96 -44.89
CA LEU A 4 -19.37 -71.85 -44.88
C LEU A 4 -19.30 -71.24 -43.49
N ASN A 5 -18.11 -71.21 -42.94
CA ASN A 5 -17.82 -70.59 -41.64
C ASN A 5 -17.24 -69.19 -41.93
N GLU A 6 -18.04 -68.11 -41.69
CA GLU A 6 -17.62 -66.79 -41.79
C GLU A 6 -17.10 -66.27 -40.42
N ASP A 7 -15.80 -66.24 -40.32
CA ASP A 7 -15.09 -65.73 -39.15
C ASP A 7 -14.89 -64.21 -39.32
N ALA A 8 -15.80 -63.44 -38.73
CA ALA A 8 -15.76 -61.97 -38.75
C ALA A 8 -14.78 -61.47 -37.70
N THR A 9 -13.53 -61.23 -38.15
CA THR A 9 -12.50 -60.56 -37.35
C THR A 9 -12.88 -59.11 -37.09
N LYS A 10 -13.39 -58.82 -35.88
CA LYS A 10 -13.56 -57.44 -35.36
C LYS A 10 -12.18 -56.81 -35.12
N THR A 11 -11.72 -56.01 -36.03
CA THR A 11 -10.59 -55.08 -35.83
C THR A 11 -11.03 -53.96 -34.91
N VAL A 12 -10.68 -54.03 -33.63
CA VAL A 12 -10.84 -52.94 -32.66
C VAL A 12 -9.75 -51.89 -32.95
N SER A 13 -10.11 -50.81 -33.65
CA SER A 13 -9.24 -49.66 -33.82
C SER A 13 -9.01 -48.99 -32.48
N ARG A 14 -7.84 -49.20 -31.85
CA ARG A 14 -7.37 -48.44 -30.69
C ARG A 14 -6.98 -47.05 -31.20
N THR A 15 -7.83 -46.04 -30.95
CA THR A 15 -7.43 -44.65 -31.08
C THR A 15 -6.27 -44.36 -30.11
N PRO A 16 -5.13 -43.85 -30.58
CA PRO A 16 -4.04 -43.51 -29.67
C PRO A 16 -4.50 -42.38 -28.76
N LYS A 17 -4.43 -42.62 -27.44
CA LYS A 17 -4.59 -41.53 -26.44
C LYS A 17 -3.44 -40.57 -26.67
N SER A 18 -3.71 -39.47 -27.37
CA SER A 18 -2.76 -38.36 -27.54
C SER A 18 -2.51 -37.72 -26.16
N GLY A 19 -1.55 -38.22 -25.45
CA GLY A 19 -1.03 -37.58 -24.26
C GLY A 19 -0.33 -36.28 -24.63
N MET A 20 -0.66 -35.20 -23.96
CA MET A 20 -0.03 -33.91 -24.18
C MET A 20 1.49 -33.98 -24.03
N SER A 21 2.23 -33.40 -24.97
CA SER A 21 3.69 -33.38 -25.00
C SER A 21 4.26 -32.74 -23.70
N LEU A 22 5.48 -33.11 -23.31
CA LEU A 22 6.15 -32.53 -22.16
C LEU A 22 6.24 -31.00 -22.27
N GLY A 23 6.54 -30.47 -23.47
CA GLY A 23 6.55 -29.03 -23.74
C GLY A 23 5.19 -28.37 -23.51
N GLY A 24 4.08 -29.01 -23.90
CA GLY A 24 2.73 -28.52 -23.65
C GLY A 24 2.39 -28.47 -22.15
N LYS A 25 2.82 -29.47 -21.38
CA LYS A 25 2.64 -29.48 -19.92
C LYS A 25 3.43 -28.36 -19.22
N ILE A 26 4.68 -28.13 -19.66
CA ILE A 26 5.53 -27.06 -19.12
C ILE A 26 4.91 -25.68 -19.45
N LEU A 27 4.42 -25.49 -20.67
CA LEU A 27 3.79 -24.25 -21.09
C LEU A 27 2.54 -23.95 -20.27
N ILE A 28 1.67 -24.93 -20.03
CA ILE A 28 0.46 -24.77 -19.22
C ILE A 28 0.82 -24.49 -17.75
N ALA A 29 1.84 -25.18 -17.21
CA ALA A 29 2.29 -24.93 -15.85
C ALA A 29 2.87 -23.51 -15.69
N ALA A 30 3.65 -23.04 -16.67
CA ALA A 30 4.22 -21.71 -16.66
C ALA A 30 3.15 -20.61 -16.80
N THR A 31 2.25 -20.73 -17.78
CA THR A 31 1.17 -19.73 -17.99
C THR A 31 0.16 -19.75 -16.84
N GLY A 32 -0.21 -20.93 -16.35
CA GLY A 32 -1.08 -21.07 -15.19
C GLY A 32 -0.46 -20.48 -13.93
N GLY A 33 0.83 -20.74 -13.69
CA GLY A 33 1.57 -20.18 -12.56
C GLY A 33 1.64 -18.65 -12.60
N VAL A 34 1.91 -18.06 -13.77
CA VAL A 34 1.89 -16.60 -13.97
C VAL A 34 0.48 -16.06 -13.75
N GLY A 35 -0.56 -16.70 -14.29
CA GLY A 35 -1.95 -16.27 -14.09
C GLY A 35 -2.38 -16.27 -12.62
N ILE A 36 -2.04 -17.33 -11.89
CA ILE A 36 -2.31 -17.42 -10.44
C ILE A 36 -1.54 -16.33 -9.68
N GLY A 37 -0.27 -16.14 -9.99
CA GLY A 37 0.56 -15.10 -9.37
C GLY A 37 -0.02 -13.70 -9.57
N LEU A 38 -0.40 -13.34 -10.79
CA LEU A 38 -1.08 -12.08 -11.09
C LEU A 38 -2.41 -11.95 -10.34
N SER A 39 -3.21 -13.02 -10.28
CA SER A 39 -4.49 -13.01 -9.56
C SER A 39 -4.30 -12.74 -8.07
N ILE A 40 -3.28 -13.32 -7.43
CA ILE A 40 -2.95 -13.07 -6.02
C ILE A 40 -2.55 -11.61 -5.80
N VAL A 41 -1.73 -11.05 -6.69
CA VAL A 41 -1.35 -9.63 -6.63
C VAL A 41 -2.60 -8.75 -6.79
N CYS A 42 -3.39 -8.94 -7.85
CA CYS A 42 -4.61 -8.16 -8.09
C CYS A 42 -5.61 -8.26 -6.92
N ALA A 43 -5.81 -9.45 -6.36
CA ALA A 43 -6.70 -9.66 -5.21
C ALA A 43 -6.30 -8.80 -4.00
N SER A 44 -5.00 -8.55 -3.79
CA SER A 44 -4.51 -7.71 -2.69
C SER A 44 -4.89 -6.23 -2.86
N PHE A 45 -5.10 -5.75 -4.09
CA PHE A 45 -5.58 -4.39 -4.37
C PHE A 45 -7.10 -4.29 -4.32
N VAL A 46 -7.81 -5.39 -4.60
CA VAL A 46 -9.28 -5.44 -4.58
C VAL A 46 -9.81 -5.74 -3.17
N ALA A 47 -9.10 -6.53 -2.38
CA ALA A 47 -9.52 -6.92 -1.03
C ALA A 47 -9.91 -5.73 -0.11
N PRO A 48 -9.24 -4.56 -0.14
CA PRO A 48 -9.67 -3.39 0.62
C PRO A 48 -11.07 -2.91 0.27
N ALA A 49 -11.55 -3.08 -0.98
CA ALA A 49 -12.87 -2.64 -1.43
C ALA A 49 -14.03 -3.36 -0.71
N PHE A 50 -13.78 -4.52 -0.12
CA PHE A 50 -14.76 -5.26 0.70
C PHE A 50 -14.79 -4.81 2.17
N ARG A 51 -14.00 -3.80 2.55
CA ARG A 51 -14.03 -3.21 3.89
C ARG A 51 -14.99 -2.03 3.94
N ARG A 52 -15.49 -1.74 5.14
CA ARG A 52 -16.44 -0.63 5.39
C ARG A 52 -15.85 0.74 4.99
N ILE A 53 -14.54 0.90 5.09
CA ILE A 53 -13.79 2.06 4.60
C ILE A 53 -12.70 1.52 3.67
N CYS A 54 -12.85 1.80 2.37
CA CYS A 54 -11.86 1.45 1.35
C CYS A 54 -10.96 2.65 1.10
N LEU A 55 -9.65 2.45 1.33
CA LEU A 55 -8.63 3.39 0.87
C LEU A 55 -8.13 2.88 -0.49
N PRO A 56 -8.57 3.47 -1.61
CA PRO A 56 -7.95 3.16 -2.89
C PRO A 56 -6.51 3.67 -2.86
N TYR A 57 -5.59 2.89 -3.42
CA TYR A 57 -4.22 3.36 -3.58
C TYR A 57 -4.19 4.50 -4.60
N VAL A 58 -3.95 5.71 -4.11
CA VAL A 58 -3.73 6.91 -4.92
C VAL A 58 -2.36 7.48 -4.54
N PRO A 59 -1.38 7.38 -5.43
CA PRO A 59 -0.04 7.88 -5.12
C PRO A 59 -0.02 9.40 -4.98
N ALA A 60 0.71 9.92 -4.00
CA ALA A 60 0.96 11.36 -3.86
C ALA A 60 1.71 11.90 -5.08
N THR A 61 1.37 13.09 -5.52
CA THR A 61 2.11 13.79 -6.58
C THR A 61 3.44 14.34 -6.06
N SER A 62 4.34 14.73 -6.97
CA SER A 62 5.62 15.37 -6.58
C SER A 62 5.38 16.69 -5.85
N GLU A 63 4.39 17.47 -6.29
CA GLU A 63 3.98 18.74 -5.68
C GLU A 63 3.46 18.50 -4.26
N GLN A 64 2.64 17.48 -4.08
CA GLN A 64 2.07 17.13 -2.78
C GLN A 64 3.15 16.68 -1.80
N ILE A 65 4.15 15.91 -2.25
CA ILE A 65 5.31 15.55 -1.44
C ILE A 65 6.08 16.80 -1.01
N GLN A 66 6.33 17.74 -1.93
CA GLN A 66 7.01 19.01 -1.63
C GLN A 66 6.21 19.83 -0.61
N ASN A 67 4.88 19.92 -0.76
CA ASN A 67 4.00 20.60 0.18
C ASN A 67 4.09 19.97 1.58
N VAL A 68 4.08 18.65 1.69
CA VAL A 68 4.28 17.94 2.96
C VAL A 68 5.64 18.26 3.58
N LEU A 69 6.72 18.15 2.79
CA LEU A 69 8.08 18.41 3.28
C LEU A 69 8.29 19.85 3.73
N SER A 70 7.61 20.82 3.10
CA SER A 70 7.71 22.24 3.45
C SER A 70 7.18 22.57 4.85
N PHE A 71 6.29 21.72 5.40
CA PHE A 71 5.79 21.86 6.76
C PHE A 71 6.73 21.25 7.82
N LEU A 72 7.68 20.41 7.41
CA LEU A 72 8.68 19.89 8.33
C LEU A 72 9.76 20.96 8.59
N PRO A 73 10.15 21.20 9.85
CA PRO A 73 11.24 22.09 10.17
C PRO A 73 12.53 21.68 9.45
N LYS A 74 13.38 22.63 9.04
CA LYS A 74 14.66 22.32 8.37
C LYS A 74 15.53 21.31 9.14
N ASN A 75 15.49 21.39 10.48
CA ASN A 75 16.19 20.48 11.39
C ASN A 75 15.25 19.47 12.01
N ALA A 76 14.24 18.98 11.27
CA ALA A 76 13.30 17.98 11.78
C ALA A 76 14.06 16.75 12.28
N ALA A 77 13.77 16.38 13.51
CA ALA A 77 14.32 15.21 14.19
C ALA A 77 13.19 14.48 14.93
N GLY A 78 13.46 13.27 15.41
CA GLY A 78 12.45 12.44 16.05
C GLY A 78 11.84 11.43 15.11
N LYS A 79 10.53 11.21 15.19
CA LYS A 79 9.81 10.18 14.44
C LYS A 79 8.66 10.75 13.62
N LEU A 80 8.61 10.38 12.35
CA LEU A 80 7.49 10.66 11.46
C LEU A 80 6.78 9.36 11.10
N LEU A 81 5.46 9.36 11.15
CA LEU A 81 4.59 8.29 10.67
C LEU A 81 3.81 8.76 9.46
N ASP A 82 3.79 7.95 8.40
CA ASP A 82 2.89 8.10 7.25
C ASP A 82 1.77 7.04 7.34
N ILE A 83 0.54 7.49 7.56
CA ILE A 83 -0.64 6.63 7.70
C ILE A 83 -1.24 6.37 6.31
N GLY A 84 -1.27 5.09 5.91
CA GLY A 84 -1.63 4.71 4.55
C GLY A 84 -0.49 4.99 3.58
N SER A 85 0.73 4.61 3.94
CA SER A 85 1.97 5.04 3.25
C SER A 85 2.10 4.56 1.80
N GLY A 86 1.20 3.72 1.32
CA GLY A 86 1.18 3.24 -0.06
C GLY A 86 2.54 2.68 -0.49
N ASP A 87 3.10 3.24 -1.56
CA ASP A 87 4.41 2.87 -2.10
C ASP A 87 5.60 3.48 -1.34
N GLY A 88 5.35 4.19 -0.25
CA GLY A 88 6.37 4.74 0.66
C GLY A 88 7.06 6.02 0.20
N ARG A 89 6.55 6.69 -0.86
CA ARG A 89 7.24 7.86 -1.45
C ARG A 89 7.41 9.02 -0.48
N ILE A 90 6.42 9.30 0.39
CA ILE A 90 6.51 10.36 1.42
C ILE A 90 7.56 9.97 2.47
N VAL A 91 7.52 8.73 2.96
CA VAL A 91 8.48 8.19 3.93
C VAL A 91 9.91 8.28 3.41
N VAL A 92 10.14 7.86 2.16
CA VAL A 92 11.45 7.91 1.50
C VAL A 92 11.91 9.35 1.31
N ALA A 93 11.04 10.22 0.81
CA ALA A 93 11.37 11.62 0.59
C ALA A 93 11.71 12.34 1.91
N ALA A 94 10.92 12.14 2.97
CA ALA A 94 11.19 12.72 4.29
C ALA A 94 12.54 12.25 4.85
N ALA A 95 12.88 10.96 4.73
CA ALA A 95 14.17 10.42 5.16
C ALA A 95 15.36 10.96 4.35
N GLN A 96 15.18 11.22 3.05
CA GLN A 96 16.21 11.81 2.20
C GLN A 96 16.51 13.27 2.59
N HIS A 97 15.45 14.05 2.88
CA HIS A 97 15.56 15.46 3.21
C HIS A 97 16.00 15.72 4.66
N HIS A 98 15.62 14.86 5.60
CA HIS A 98 15.84 15.05 7.05
C HIS A 98 16.60 13.88 7.65
N LYS A 99 17.94 13.97 7.69
CA LYS A 99 18.84 12.89 8.14
C LYS A 99 18.65 12.47 9.60
N ALA A 100 18.19 13.37 10.46
CA ALA A 100 17.91 13.09 11.88
C ALA A 100 16.51 12.54 12.13
N LEU A 101 15.65 12.49 11.11
CA LEU A 101 14.27 12.02 11.23
C LEU A 101 14.21 10.51 10.95
N LYS A 102 13.62 9.75 11.86
CA LYS A 102 13.22 8.35 11.60
C LYS A 102 11.82 8.36 11.01
N THR A 103 11.64 7.72 9.87
CA THR A 103 10.38 7.77 9.12
C THR A 103 9.80 6.38 8.99
N ASP A 104 8.57 6.22 9.45
CA ASP A 104 7.85 4.97 9.44
C ASP A 104 6.61 5.09 8.55
N GLY A 105 6.23 4.00 7.87
CA GLY A 105 5.01 3.91 7.09
C GLY A 105 4.16 2.74 7.57
N VAL A 106 2.86 2.97 7.73
CA VAL A 106 1.89 1.90 7.98
C VAL A 106 0.98 1.73 6.77
N GLU A 107 0.93 0.50 6.25
CA GLU A 107 0.18 0.14 5.05
C GLU A 107 -0.38 -1.27 5.20
N LEU A 108 -1.59 -1.48 4.68
CA LEU A 108 -2.29 -2.75 4.79
C LEU A 108 -1.93 -3.72 3.66
N ASN A 109 -1.70 -3.17 2.45
CA ASN A 109 -1.39 -3.96 1.27
C ASN A 109 0.06 -4.49 1.35
N PRO A 110 0.25 -5.82 1.39
CA PRO A 110 1.58 -6.42 1.53
C PRO A 110 2.51 -6.10 0.36
N TRP A 111 1.98 -5.93 -0.85
CA TRP A 111 2.77 -5.63 -2.04
C TRP A 111 3.30 -4.21 -2.02
N LEU A 112 2.50 -3.26 -1.55
CA LEU A 112 2.93 -1.87 -1.36
C LEU A 112 4.00 -1.79 -0.27
N VAL A 113 3.83 -2.49 0.86
CA VAL A 113 4.85 -2.58 1.91
C VAL A 113 6.16 -3.17 1.39
N TYR A 114 6.08 -4.23 0.57
CA TYR A 114 7.28 -4.82 -0.02
C TYR A 114 7.97 -3.85 -0.99
N TYR A 115 7.18 -3.20 -1.86
CA TYR A 115 7.68 -2.19 -2.79
C TYR A 115 8.35 -1.02 -2.06
N SER A 116 7.74 -0.51 -0.99
CA SER A 116 8.27 0.60 -0.17
C SER A 116 9.64 0.27 0.45
N ARG A 117 9.80 -0.97 0.95
CA ARG A 117 11.09 -1.44 1.47
C ARG A 117 12.16 -1.47 0.39
N LEU A 118 11.81 -1.93 -0.81
CA LEU A 118 12.72 -1.95 -1.94
C LEU A 118 13.07 -0.52 -2.40
N ALA A 119 12.08 0.38 -2.43
CA ALA A 119 12.29 1.80 -2.74
C ALA A 119 13.23 2.45 -1.73
N ALA A 120 13.05 2.22 -0.44
CA ALA A 120 13.94 2.73 0.61
C ALA A 120 15.38 2.22 0.48
N LEU A 121 15.55 0.94 0.11
CA LEU A 121 16.86 0.36 -0.14
C LEU A 121 17.55 1.02 -1.34
N ARG A 122 16.83 1.15 -2.46
CA ARG A 122 17.34 1.80 -3.69
C ARG A 122 17.74 3.26 -3.48
N ASN A 123 17.02 3.96 -2.61
CA ASN A 123 17.28 5.36 -2.28
C ASN A 123 18.28 5.55 -1.12
N GLY A 124 18.86 4.47 -0.57
CA GLY A 124 19.88 4.54 0.47
C GLY A 124 19.38 4.98 1.85
N VAL A 125 18.07 4.93 2.10
CA VAL A 125 17.45 5.39 3.36
C VAL A 125 16.88 4.25 4.23
N SER A 126 17.16 3.00 3.89
CA SER A 126 16.62 1.83 4.59
C SER A 126 16.94 1.76 6.08
N LYS A 127 18.04 2.39 6.53
CA LYS A 127 18.42 2.46 7.95
C LYS A 127 17.58 3.46 8.77
N GLN A 128 16.91 4.40 8.09
CA GLN A 128 16.10 5.46 8.71
C GLN A 128 14.62 5.19 8.56
N THR A 129 14.22 4.21 7.73
CA THR A 129 12.84 3.95 7.37
C THR A 129 12.39 2.57 7.84
N ARG A 130 11.14 2.45 8.27
CA ARG A 130 10.48 1.17 8.54
C ARG A 130 9.10 1.17 7.93
N PHE A 131 8.67 0.01 7.41
CA PHE A 131 7.34 -0.16 6.83
C PHE A 131 6.65 -1.33 7.51
N PHE A 132 5.48 -1.04 8.09
CA PHE A 132 4.67 -1.98 8.84
C PHE A 132 3.45 -2.40 8.04
N ARG A 133 3.29 -3.70 7.83
CA ARG A 133 2.03 -4.26 7.35
C ARG A 133 1.06 -4.36 8.51
N ARG A 134 0.28 -3.34 8.75
CA ARG A 134 -0.67 -3.27 9.87
C ARG A 134 -1.93 -2.53 9.45
N ASP A 135 -3.01 -2.83 10.16
CA ASP A 135 -4.22 -2.03 10.13
C ASP A 135 -3.98 -0.75 10.93
N LEU A 136 -4.17 0.41 10.29
CA LEU A 136 -3.96 1.72 10.92
C LEU A 136 -4.79 1.92 12.19
N TRP A 137 -6.00 1.35 12.23
CA TRP A 137 -6.89 1.46 13.40
C TRP A 137 -6.37 0.72 14.63
N LYS A 138 -5.46 -0.25 14.44
CA LYS A 138 -4.83 -1.07 15.48
C LYS A 138 -3.35 -0.74 15.69
N PHE A 139 -2.84 0.24 14.93
CA PHE A 139 -1.46 0.66 15.04
C PHE A 139 -1.32 1.73 16.12
N ASP A 140 -0.35 1.58 17.03
CA ASP A 140 -0.06 2.55 18.10
C ASP A 140 0.73 3.73 17.51
N ILE A 141 0.23 4.96 17.75
CA ILE A 141 0.80 6.20 17.22
C ILE A 141 1.38 7.13 18.29
N LYS A 142 1.51 6.66 19.54
CA LYS A 142 1.93 7.47 20.70
C LYS A 142 3.35 8.03 20.63
N ASP A 143 4.23 7.40 19.86
CA ASP A 143 5.66 7.72 19.85
C ASP A 143 6.07 8.63 18.69
N TYR A 144 5.13 9.27 17.99
CA TYR A 144 5.43 10.04 16.80
C TYR A 144 5.30 11.55 17.02
N ASP A 145 6.34 12.27 16.56
CA ASP A 145 6.39 13.74 16.61
C ASP A 145 5.67 14.36 15.42
N PHE A 146 5.65 13.63 14.28
CA PHE A 146 4.99 14.04 13.04
C PHE A 146 4.13 12.90 12.53
N VAL A 147 2.89 13.21 12.12
CA VAL A 147 1.99 12.25 11.48
C VAL A 147 1.52 12.82 10.15
N VAL A 148 1.78 12.11 9.07
CA VAL A 148 1.27 12.44 7.73
C VAL A 148 0.09 11.51 7.43
N ILE A 149 -0.95 12.08 6.84
CA ILE A 149 -2.19 11.37 6.54
C ILE A 149 -2.55 11.60 5.09
N PHE A 150 -2.70 10.51 4.36
CA PHE A 150 -3.25 10.49 3.03
C PHE A 150 -4.52 9.64 3.02
N GLY A 151 -5.63 10.25 3.45
CA GLY A 151 -6.89 9.55 3.67
C GLY A 151 -7.97 9.85 2.63
N VAL A 152 -9.16 9.34 2.89
CA VAL A 152 -10.40 9.68 2.21
C VAL A 152 -11.33 10.39 3.20
N GLU A 153 -12.22 11.24 2.68
CA GLU A 153 -13.10 12.09 3.48
C GLU A 153 -13.85 11.30 4.58
N GLN A 154 -14.38 10.13 4.22
CA GLN A 154 -15.20 9.30 5.11
C GLN A 154 -14.47 8.79 6.36
N MET A 155 -13.14 8.77 6.34
CA MET A 155 -12.35 8.29 7.49
C MET A 155 -11.79 9.42 8.37
N MET A 156 -11.82 10.67 7.89
CA MET A 156 -11.11 11.76 8.56
C MET A 156 -11.64 12.03 9.97
N GLN A 157 -12.93 11.85 10.20
CA GLN A 157 -13.52 12.01 11.54
C GLN A 157 -13.04 10.95 12.53
N ASP A 158 -13.10 9.67 12.16
CA ASP A 158 -12.64 8.58 13.01
C ASP A 158 -11.12 8.68 13.26
N LEU A 159 -10.39 9.11 12.23
CA LEU A 159 -8.94 9.30 12.32
C LEU A 159 -8.59 10.47 13.24
N GLU A 160 -9.31 11.59 13.18
CA GLU A 160 -9.15 12.71 14.10
C GLU A 160 -9.34 12.28 15.55
N HIS A 161 -10.39 11.51 15.83
CA HIS A 161 -10.61 10.96 17.19
C HIS A 161 -9.44 10.11 17.66
N LYS A 162 -8.90 9.24 16.78
CA LYS A 162 -7.72 8.42 17.08
C LYS A 162 -6.48 9.29 17.35
N LEU A 163 -6.25 10.30 16.52
CA LEU A 163 -5.10 11.20 16.67
C LEU A 163 -5.15 11.96 17.99
N ILE A 164 -6.30 12.52 18.34
CA ILE A 164 -6.48 13.25 19.60
C ILE A 164 -6.31 12.32 20.81
N ALA A 165 -6.79 11.07 20.72
CA ALA A 165 -6.74 10.11 21.82
C ALA A 165 -5.35 9.51 22.06
N GLU A 166 -4.55 9.34 20.99
CA GLU A 166 -3.32 8.56 21.08
C GLU A 166 -2.04 9.39 20.88
N CYS A 167 -2.08 10.49 20.10
CA CYS A 167 -0.88 11.29 19.86
C CYS A 167 -0.49 12.12 21.08
N PRO A 168 0.83 12.31 21.30
CA PRO A 168 1.31 13.32 22.25
C PRO A 168 0.81 14.72 21.89
N HIS A 169 0.61 15.57 22.90
CA HIS A 169 0.12 16.95 22.69
C HIS A 169 1.03 17.82 21.81
N ASN A 170 2.30 17.48 21.68
CA ASN A 170 3.25 18.19 20.83
C ASN A 170 3.35 17.63 19.40
N THR A 171 2.54 16.64 19.06
CA THR A 171 2.54 16.03 17.72
C THR A 171 2.03 17.02 16.68
N LYS A 172 2.72 17.06 15.54
CA LYS A 172 2.35 17.84 14.38
C LYS A 172 1.74 16.92 13.33
N ILE A 173 0.56 17.29 12.83
CA ILE A 173 -0.20 16.49 11.88
C ILE A 173 -0.22 17.21 10.54
N ILE A 174 0.00 16.47 9.47
CA ILE A 174 -0.04 16.95 8.09
C ILE A 174 -1.08 16.12 7.35
N ALA A 175 -2.25 16.70 7.09
CA ALA A 175 -3.32 16.03 6.35
C ALA A 175 -3.29 16.43 4.88
N CYS A 176 -3.35 15.44 3.99
CA CYS A 176 -3.33 15.63 2.54
C CYS A 176 -4.70 15.35 1.94
N ARG A 177 -5.14 16.19 1.00
CA ARG A 177 -6.39 16.12 0.21
C ARG A 177 -7.66 16.41 0.99
N PHE A 178 -7.79 15.99 2.25
CA PHE A 178 -8.97 16.21 3.09
C PHE A 178 -8.54 16.73 4.45
N PRO A 179 -9.19 17.79 4.97
CA PRO A 179 -8.91 18.32 6.29
C PRO A 179 -9.43 17.39 7.40
N LEU A 180 -8.91 17.58 8.61
CA LEU A 180 -9.53 17.06 9.82
C LEU A 180 -10.75 17.91 10.14
N PRO A 181 -11.92 17.32 10.46
CA PRO A 181 -13.19 18.05 10.44
C PRO A 181 -13.37 19.04 11.60
N ASN A 182 -12.82 18.76 12.77
CA ASN A 182 -13.07 19.58 13.98
C ASN A 182 -11.81 20.31 14.47
N LEU A 183 -10.60 19.83 14.14
CA LEU A 183 -9.37 20.50 14.49
C LEU A 183 -9.11 21.72 13.59
N GLN A 184 -8.72 22.84 14.21
CA GLN A 184 -8.29 24.00 13.46
C GLN A 184 -6.85 23.82 12.95
N HIS A 185 -6.65 23.98 11.63
CA HIS A 185 -5.31 23.99 11.07
C HIS A 185 -4.58 25.29 11.41
N VAL A 186 -3.28 25.18 11.64
CA VAL A 186 -2.39 26.33 11.90
C VAL A 186 -1.93 26.96 10.59
N LYS A 187 -1.74 26.12 9.56
CA LYS A 187 -1.31 26.52 8.21
C LYS A 187 -1.98 25.65 7.16
N ILE A 188 -2.10 26.19 5.95
CA ILE A 188 -2.61 25.49 4.78
C ILE A 188 -1.76 25.88 3.56
N ILE A 189 -1.55 24.92 2.66
CA ILE A 189 -1.10 25.18 1.29
C ILE A 189 -2.22 24.72 0.39
N GLU A 190 -2.94 25.69 -0.20
CA GLU A 190 -4.04 25.45 -1.14
C GLU A 190 -3.47 25.22 -2.54
N ASP A 191 -3.65 24.01 -3.06
CA ASP A 191 -3.15 23.59 -4.37
C ASP A 191 -4.09 22.51 -4.97
N GLY A 192 -5.37 22.81 -5.03
CA GLY A 192 -6.40 21.91 -5.56
C GLY A 192 -6.33 20.53 -4.91
N VAL A 193 -6.06 19.47 -5.69
CA VAL A 193 -5.93 18.10 -5.21
C VAL A 193 -4.66 17.85 -4.37
N ASN A 194 -3.69 18.76 -4.43
CA ASN A 194 -2.45 18.70 -3.69
C ASN A 194 -2.50 19.52 -2.39
N THR A 195 -3.67 20.06 -2.04
CA THR A 195 -3.87 20.83 -0.79
C THR A 195 -3.42 20.02 0.42
N VAL A 196 -2.72 20.70 1.33
CA VAL A 196 -2.17 20.13 2.55
C VAL A 196 -2.46 21.04 3.72
N TRP A 197 -2.98 20.48 4.81
CA TRP A 197 -3.28 21.17 6.06
C TRP A 197 -2.28 20.76 7.13
N PHE A 198 -1.82 21.74 7.89
CA PHE A 198 -0.89 21.53 9.01
C PHE A 198 -1.59 21.86 10.33
N TYR A 199 -1.53 20.91 11.26
CA TYR A 199 -2.08 21.03 12.61
C TYR A 199 -0.96 20.87 13.64
N ASP A 200 -1.10 21.57 14.77
CA ASP A 200 -0.21 21.48 15.92
C ASP A 200 -1.06 21.22 17.16
N LEU A 201 -1.03 19.98 17.66
CA LEU A 201 -1.87 19.59 18.82
C LEU A 201 -1.56 20.36 20.11
N ASN A 202 -0.42 21.05 20.18
CA ASN A 202 -0.09 21.92 21.30
C ASN A 202 -0.84 23.27 21.27
N LYS A 203 -1.48 23.60 20.13
CA LYS A 203 -2.17 24.88 19.89
C LYS A 203 -3.65 24.71 19.63
N SER A 204 -4.15 23.47 19.73
CA SER A 204 -5.56 23.13 19.47
C SER A 204 -6.34 23.05 20.77
#